data_a267f5b050f4fe7c7abc5f8e2bddf930
#
_entry.id   a267f5b050f4fe7c7abc5f8e2bddf930
#
_cell.length_a   1.000
_cell.length_b   1.000
_cell.length_c   1.000
_cell.angle_alpha   90.00
_cell.angle_beta   90.00
_cell.angle_gamma   90.00
#
_symmetry.space_group_name_H-M   'P 1'
#
loop_
_entity.id
_entity.type
_entity.pdbx_description
1 polymer ?
#
loop_
_entity_poly.entity_id
_entity_poly.type
_entity_poly.pdbx_seq_one_letter_code
_entity_poly.pdbx_strand_id
1 'polypeptide(L)'
;MVLLPVPGGGTVKIIERGAGPPVVFLHSGVGSAGEWREAFSLWPEGHHLVAVDAYRGGTGPGVPGHRTLDDYAGQVHAVVEHVGRPVHLIGFSWGGATALHTAATAPAALASVAVIEPEAYSLLKGEDGPAFAAICGLRDRWREYVRAGHWYEAFEEFVDFYNGPGSFARWPAARREAFLDDQRARGDLWDVLFDAPITAGTLASVAMPVHVVEGAAATVVDRAIGEVLLRNLRCAEHSVVEGAGHMMPLTHAAELTRTLVRHLP
;
A
#
# COMPACT_ATOMS: atom_id res chain seq x y z
N MET A 1 -16.04 -0.02 -14.44
CA MET A 1 -15.91 -0.85 -13.21
C MET A 1 -16.07 -2.29 -13.61
N VAL A 2 -15.07 -3.12 -13.35
CA VAL A 2 -15.01 -4.53 -13.74
C VAL A 2 -14.76 -5.38 -12.47
N LEU A 3 -15.30 -6.60 -12.44
CA LEU A 3 -15.02 -7.60 -11.40
C LEU A 3 -14.22 -8.72 -12.06
N LEU A 4 -13.05 -9.02 -11.51
CA LEU A 4 -12.16 -10.08 -11.99
C LEU A 4 -12.16 -11.25 -11.00
N PRO A 5 -12.25 -12.50 -11.45
CA PRO A 5 -12.04 -13.66 -10.59
C PRO A 5 -10.59 -13.68 -10.07
N VAL A 6 -10.40 -14.09 -8.81
CA VAL A 6 -9.07 -14.17 -8.20
C VAL A 6 -8.71 -15.65 -7.97
N PRO A 7 -7.47 -16.07 -8.23
CA PRO A 7 -6.99 -17.40 -7.87
C PRO A 7 -7.26 -17.67 -6.37
N GLY A 8 -7.79 -18.85 -6.05
CA GLY A 8 -8.18 -19.20 -4.67
C GLY A 8 -9.61 -18.82 -4.30
N GLY A 9 -10.34 -18.10 -5.14
CA GLY A 9 -11.75 -17.75 -4.98
C GLY A 9 -12.01 -16.27 -4.72
N GLY A 10 -13.25 -15.85 -4.95
CA GLY A 10 -13.67 -14.45 -4.84
C GLY A 10 -13.41 -13.62 -6.11
N THR A 11 -13.65 -12.32 -5.99
CA THR A 11 -13.45 -11.36 -7.10
C THR A 11 -12.75 -10.12 -6.58
N VAL A 12 -11.89 -9.52 -7.40
CA VAL A 12 -11.35 -8.17 -7.18
C VAL A 12 -12.06 -7.18 -8.09
N LYS A 13 -12.38 -6.04 -7.55
CA LYS A 13 -12.98 -4.94 -8.30
C LYS A 13 -11.89 -4.02 -8.83
N ILE A 14 -12.01 -3.61 -10.09
CA ILE A 14 -11.12 -2.62 -10.69
C ILE A 14 -11.90 -1.44 -11.28
N ILE A 15 -11.22 -0.30 -11.30
CA ILE A 15 -11.63 0.91 -12.02
C ILE A 15 -10.55 1.16 -13.05
N GLU A 16 -10.91 1.18 -14.34
CA GLU A 16 -9.94 1.37 -15.41
C GLU A 16 -10.34 2.49 -16.36
N ARG A 17 -9.33 3.09 -16.99
CA ARG A 17 -9.46 4.21 -17.92
C ARG A 17 -8.29 4.29 -18.88
N GLY A 18 -8.54 4.75 -20.09
CA GLY A 18 -7.51 5.00 -21.11
C GLY A 18 -7.07 3.74 -21.85
N ALA A 19 -6.00 3.89 -22.64
CA ALA A 19 -5.38 2.82 -23.39
C ALA A 19 -3.88 3.13 -23.56
N GLY A 20 -3.02 2.10 -23.70
CA GLY A 20 -1.58 2.25 -23.79
C GLY A 20 -0.84 1.35 -22.80
N PRO A 21 0.41 1.64 -22.42
CA PRO A 21 1.13 0.94 -21.37
C PRO A 21 0.30 0.91 -20.07
N PRO A 22 0.16 -0.27 -19.42
CA PRO A 22 -0.70 -0.38 -18.25
C PRO A 22 0.02 0.08 -16.99
N VAL A 23 -0.67 0.91 -16.21
CA VAL A 23 -0.26 1.36 -14.88
C VAL A 23 -1.31 0.90 -13.88
N VAL A 24 -0.91 0.05 -12.94
CA VAL A 24 -1.79 -0.54 -11.93
C VAL A 24 -1.52 0.11 -10.58
N PHE A 25 -2.56 0.52 -9.88
CA PHE A 25 -2.49 1.25 -8.62
C PHE A 25 -3.11 0.45 -7.48
N LEU A 26 -2.34 0.27 -6.41
CA LEU A 26 -2.76 -0.38 -5.17
C LEU A 26 -2.90 0.66 -4.07
N HIS A 27 -4.07 0.73 -3.45
CA HIS A 27 -4.39 1.68 -2.38
C HIS A 27 -3.84 1.27 -1.01
N SER A 28 -3.92 2.17 -0.03
CA SER A 28 -3.55 1.94 1.37
C SER A 28 -4.45 0.89 2.05
N GLY A 29 -4.00 0.34 3.17
CA GLY A 29 -4.77 -0.62 3.97
C GLY A 29 -6.11 -0.08 4.46
N VAL A 30 -6.22 1.22 4.66
CA VAL A 30 -7.43 1.90 5.13
C VAL A 30 -8.23 2.58 4.00
N GLY A 31 -7.71 2.53 2.78
CA GLY A 31 -8.25 3.21 1.62
C GLY A 31 -9.11 2.37 0.68
N SER A 32 -9.21 2.81 -0.54
CA SER A 32 -9.88 2.14 -1.67
C SER A 32 -9.29 2.63 -2.98
N ALA A 33 -9.70 2.03 -4.12
CA ALA A 33 -9.37 2.53 -5.45
C ALA A 33 -9.67 4.04 -5.63
N GLY A 34 -10.58 4.58 -4.82
CA GLY A 34 -10.91 6.01 -4.82
C GLY A 34 -9.77 6.94 -4.40
N GLU A 35 -8.74 6.45 -3.70
CA GLU A 35 -7.53 7.24 -3.36
C GLU A 35 -6.82 7.75 -4.62
N TRP A 36 -6.90 7.04 -5.72
CA TRP A 36 -6.23 7.36 -6.97
C TRP A 36 -7.02 8.26 -7.93
N ARG A 37 -8.23 8.71 -7.51
CA ARG A 37 -9.13 9.49 -8.38
C ARG A 37 -8.47 10.76 -8.91
N GLU A 38 -7.78 11.50 -8.04
CA GLU A 38 -7.13 12.75 -8.43
C GLU A 38 -5.89 12.46 -9.30
N ALA A 39 -5.05 11.50 -8.93
CA ALA A 39 -3.94 11.06 -9.75
C ALA A 39 -4.41 10.65 -11.16
N PHE A 40 -5.52 9.90 -11.27
CA PHE A 40 -6.10 9.53 -12.55
C PHE A 40 -6.50 10.76 -13.39
N SER A 41 -7.07 11.80 -12.77
CA SER A 41 -7.46 13.02 -13.48
C SER A 41 -6.27 13.82 -14.01
N LEU A 42 -5.14 13.72 -13.33
CA LEU A 42 -3.89 14.44 -13.62
C LEU A 42 -2.94 13.62 -14.48
N TRP A 43 -3.19 12.32 -14.66
CA TRP A 43 -2.31 11.44 -15.41
C TRP A 43 -2.33 11.75 -16.90
N PRO A 44 -1.16 11.82 -17.57
CA PRO A 44 -1.10 12.10 -19.00
C PRO A 44 -1.83 11.03 -19.82
N GLU A 45 -2.36 11.44 -20.95
CA GLU A 45 -2.97 10.50 -21.92
C GLU A 45 -1.94 9.49 -22.44
N GLY A 46 -2.43 8.40 -23.02
CA GLY A 46 -1.58 7.37 -23.60
C GLY A 46 -1.23 6.22 -22.67
N HIS A 47 -1.83 6.14 -21.47
CA HIS A 47 -1.68 5.04 -20.55
C HIS A 47 -3.03 4.35 -20.26
N HIS A 48 -2.98 3.04 -20.03
CA HIS A 48 -4.11 2.28 -19.48
C HIS A 48 -3.99 2.24 -17.95
N LEU A 49 -4.78 3.06 -17.27
CA LEU A 49 -4.76 3.17 -15.80
C LEU A 49 -5.75 2.20 -15.19
N VAL A 50 -5.31 1.43 -14.21
CA VAL A 50 -6.12 0.44 -13.49
C VAL A 50 -5.96 0.63 -11.99
N ALA A 51 -6.98 1.10 -11.28
CA ALA A 51 -6.98 1.11 -9.81
C ALA A 51 -7.68 -0.14 -9.28
N VAL A 52 -6.98 -0.86 -8.43
CA VAL A 52 -7.46 -2.08 -7.79
C VAL A 52 -8.17 -1.70 -6.50
N ASP A 53 -9.43 -2.13 -6.35
CA ASP A 53 -10.17 -2.03 -5.10
C ASP A 53 -9.97 -3.35 -4.35
N ALA A 54 -8.80 -3.45 -3.70
CA ALA A 54 -8.35 -4.67 -3.05
C ALA A 54 -9.35 -5.15 -1.98
N TYR A 55 -9.38 -6.45 -1.73
CA TYR A 55 -10.28 -7.03 -0.74
C TYR A 55 -10.30 -6.25 0.56
N ARG A 56 -11.48 -5.81 0.89
CA ARG A 56 -11.76 -5.32 2.22
C ARG A 56 -12.31 -6.48 3.02
N GLY A 57 -11.57 -6.95 4.02
CA GLY A 57 -11.98 -7.93 5.03
C GLY A 57 -13.10 -8.92 4.68
N GLY A 58 -13.10 -10.06 5.17
CA GLY A 58 -13.93 -11.24 5.19
C GLY A 58 -15.43 -11.27 4.82
N THR A 59 -15.92 -10.51 3.86
CA THR A 59 -17.35 -10.50 3.50
C THR A 59 -17.67 -11.09 2.12
N GLY A 60 -16.71 -11.75 1.47
CA GLY A 60 -16.98 -12.51 0.24
C GLY A 60 -17.14 -14.00 0.53
N PRO A 61 -18.02 -14.74 -0.16
CA PRO A 61 -18.04 -16.18 -0.04
C PRO A 61 -16.69 -16.76 -0.49
N GLY A 62 -16.05 -17.52 0.39
CA GLY A 62 -14.78 -18.19 0.14
C GLY A 62 -13.51 -17.44 0.58
N VAL A 63 -13.62 -16.36 1.36
CA VAL A 63 -12.46 -15.65 1.91
C VAL A 63 -11.99 -16.36 3.19
N PRO A 64 -10.78 -16.97 3.23
CA PRO A 64 -10.22 -17.56 4.44
C PRO A 64 -10.03 -16.52 5.54
N GLY A 65 -10.23 -16.90 6.80
CA GLY A 65 -10.08 -16.01 7.96
C GLY A 65 -8.65 -15.52 8.26
N HIS A 66 -7.64 -16.05 7.57
CA HIS A 66 -6.25 -15.56 7.60
C HIS A 66 -5.83 -15.17 6.19
N ARG A 67 -5.49 -13.90 6.02
CA ARG A 67 -4.94 -13.35 4.77
C ARG A 67 -3.44 -13.17 4.90
N THR A 68 -2.76 -13.39 3.79
CA THR A 68 -1.33 -13.19 3.62
C THR A 68 -1.09 -12.19 2.49
N LEU A 69 0.12 -11.71 2.32
CA LEU A 69 0.46 -10.92 1.14
C LEU A 69 0.31 -11.70 -0.17
N ASP A 70 0.36 -13.05 -0.14
CA ASP A 70 0.10 -13.89 -1.31
C ASP A 70 -1.34 -13.73 -1.81
N ASP A 71 -2.32 -13.59 -0.90
CA ASP A 71 -3.71 -13.36 -1.28
C ASP A 71 -3.89 -12.00 -1.99
N TYR A 72 -3.17 -10.98 -1.54
CA TYR A 72 -3.17 -9.66 -2.18
C TYR A 72 -2.40 -9.67 -3.50
N ALA A 73 -1.27 -10.34 -3.58
CA ALA A 73 -0.53 -10.56 -4.83
C ALA A 73 -1.37 -11.34 -5.85
N GLY A 74 -2.18 -12.31 -5.41
CA GLY A 74 -3.13 -13.02 -6.25
C GLY A 74 -4.13 -12.09 -6.96
N GLN A 75 -4.55 -10.99 -6.32
CA GLN A 75 -5.39 -9.99 -6.94
C GLN A 75 -4.62 -9.19 -8.01
N VAL A 76 -3.35 -8.88 -7.76
CA VAL A 76 -2.49 -8.24 -8.76
C VAL A 76 -2.31 -9.15 -9.97
N HIS A 77 -2.09 -10.46 -9.76
CA HIS A 77 -2.00 -11.44 -10.85
C HIS A 77 -3.28 -11.47 -11.70
N ALA A 78 -4.47 -11.49 -11.09
CA ALA A 78 -5.73 -11.44 -11.82
C ALA A 78 -5.84 -10.16 -12.69
N VAL A 79 -5.33 -9.04 -12.22
CA VAL A 79 -5.29 -7.79 -13.01
C VAL A 79 -4.27 -7.89 -14.15
N VAL A 80 -3.08 -8.45 -13.91
CA VAL A 80 -2.06 -8.65 -14.97
C VAL A 80 -2.58 -9.59 -16.06
N GLU A 81 -3.26 -10.67 -15.69
CA GLU A 81 -3.92 -11.58 -16.64
C GLU A 81 -5.00 -10.87 -17.47
N HIS A 82 -5.83 -10.03 -16.82
CA HIS A 82 -6.84 -9.23 -17.51
C HIS A 82 -6.23 -8.25 -18.51
N VAL A 83 -5.15 -7.59 -18.12
CA VAL A 83 -4.42 -6.64 -18.96
C VAL A 83 -3.63 -7.34 -20.08
N GLY A 84 -3.19 -8.58 -19.85
CA GLY A 84 -2.54 -9.46 -20.86
C GLY A 84 -1.08 -9.12 -21.16
N ARG A 85 -0.42 -8.31 -20.33
CA ARG A 85 1.00 -7.95 -20.47
C ARG A 85 1.58 -7.44 -19.15
N PRO A 86 2.93 -7.35 -19.00
CA PRO A 86 3.57 -6.79 -17.81
C PRO A 86 3.10 -5.35 -17.55
N VAL A 87 2.92 -5.01 -16.27
CA VAL A 87 2.38 -3.72 -15.82
C VAL A 87 3.43 -2.89 -15.08
N HIS A 88 3.26 -1.56 -15.08
CA HIS A 88 3.89 -0.67 -14.12
C HIS A 88 3.03 -0.69 -12.85
N LEU A 89 3.57 -1.20 -11.74
CA LEU A 89 2.84 -1.37 -10.49
C LEU A 89 3.16 -0.27 -9.50
N ILE A 90 2.16 0.49 -9.07
CA ILE A 90 2.29 1.56 -8.09
C ILE A 90 1.54 1.15 -6.83
N GLY A 91 2.23 1.08 -5.70
CA GLY A 91 1.65 0.71 -4.42
C GLY A 91 1.87 1.76 -3.34
N PHE A 92 0.81 2.11 -2.62
CA PHE A 92 0.87 3.03 -1.50
C PHE A 92 0.63 2.30 -0.17
N SER A 93 1.49 2.54 0.84
CA SER A 93 1.32 2.00 2.19
C SER A 93 1.20 0.47 2.17
N TRP A 94 0.09 -0.14 2.58
CA TRP A 94 -0.22 -1.56 2.40
C TRP A 94 -0.05 -2.04 0.95
N GLY A 95 -0.57 -1.26 0.00
CA GLY A 95 -0.39 -1.53 -1.43
C GLY A 95 1.08 -1.54 -1.84
N GLY A 96 1.92 -0.76 -1.17
CA GLY A 96 3.37 -0.76 -1.35
C GLY A 96 4.03 -2.05 -0.88
N ALA A 97 3.64 -2.58 0.28
CA ALA A 97 4.09 -3.90 0.75
C ALA A 97 3.65 -5.02 -0.21
N THR A 98 2.39 -4.95 -0.69
CA THR A 98 1.87 -5.89 -1.71
C THR A 98 2.68 -5.80 -3.02
N ALA A 99 3.03 -4.60 -3.47
CA ALA A 99 3.82 -4.40 -4.68
C ALA A 99 5.24 -4.98 -4.55
N LEU A 100 5.91 -4.78 -3.41
CA LEU A 100 7.24 -5.37 -3.13
C LEU A 100 7.18 -6.89 -3.11
N HIS A 101 6.17 -7.46 -2.46
CA HIS A 101 5.96 -8.90 -2.42
C HIS A 101 5.71 -9.47 -3.82
N THR A 102 4.86 -8.83 -4.61
CA THR A 102 4.60 -9.22 -6.01
C THR A 102 5.87 -9.14 -6.85
N ALA A 103 6.70 -8.10 -6.66
CA ALA A 103 7.97 -7.95 -7.37
C ALA A 103 8.95 -9.10 -7.08
N ALA A 104 8.97 -9.60 -5.85
CA ALA A 104 9.82 -10.71 -5.44
C ALA A 104 9.31 -12.07 -5.92
N THR A 105 7.98 -12.28 -6.00
CA THR A 105 7.36 -13.58 -6.28
C THR A 105 6.94 -13.77 -7.73
N ALA A 106 6.63 -12.71 -8.46
CA ALA A 106 6.18 -12.73 -9.85
C ALA A 106 6.84 -11.65 -10.72
N PRO A 107 8.17 -11.60 -10.82
CA PRO A 107 8.89 -10.51 -11.49
C PRO A 107 8.52 -10.37 -12.97
N ALA A 108 8.16 -11.46 -13.66
CA ALA A 108 7.76 -11.41 -15.08
C ALA A 108 6.42 -10.69 -15.33
N ALA A 109 5.61 -10.51 -14.30
CA ALA A 109 4.35 -9.77 -14.38
C ALA A 109 4.54 -8.24 -14.38
N LEU A 110 5.74 -7.75 -14.06
CA LEU A 110 6.00 -6.35 -13.79
C LEU A 110 7.05 -5.75 -14.74
N ALA A 111 6.75 -4.61 -15.32
CA ALA A 111 7.69 -3.79 -16.08
C ALA A 111 8.52 -2.90 -15.15
N SER A 112 7.90 -2.31 -14.13
CA SER A 112 8.53 -1.55 -13.05
C SER A 112 7.62 -1.51 -11.83
N VAL A 113 8.18 -1.08 -10.69
CA VAL A 113 7.45 -0.89 -9.43
C VAL A 113 7.71 0.51 -8.89
N ALA A 114 6.68 1.20 -8.39
CA ALA A 114 6.83 2.35 -7.54
C ALA A 114 6.17 2.06 -6.18
N VAL A 115 6.88 2.33 -5.10
CA VAL A 115 6.35 2.18 -3.74
C VAL A 115 6.36 3.52 -3.02
N ILE A 116 5.23 3.87 -2.45
CA ILE A 116 5.00 5.12 -1.74
C ILE A 116 4.81 4.76 -0.28
N GLU A 117 5.81 5.07 0.55
CA GLU A 117 5.83 4.77 1.99
C GLU A 117 5.22 3.39 2.32
N PRO A 118 5.85 2.29 1.84
CA PRO A 118 5.29 0.94 1.99
C PRO A 118 5.32 0.45 3.43
N GLU A 119 4.24 -0.13 3.91
CA GLU A 119 4.15 -0.76 5.24
C GLU A 119 4.88 -2.12 5.29
N ALA A 120 6.16 -2.14 4.94
CA ALA A 120 6.99 -3.35 4.94
C ALA A 120 7.71 -3.56 6.28
N TYR A 121 6.95 -3.65 7.38
CA TYR A 121 7.47 -3.71 8.76
C TYR A 121 8.39 -4.92 9.01
N SER A 122 8.22 -6.00 8.27
CA SER A 122 9.10 -7.18 8.34
C SER A 122 10.57 -6.83 8.05
N LEU A 123 10.84 -5.79 7.24
CA LEU A 123 12.18 -5.32 6.94
C LEU A 123 12.90 -4.71 8.15
N LEU A 124 12.15 -4.23 9.13
CA LEU A 124 12.72 -3.64 10.34
C LEU A 124 13.06 -4.67 11.41
N LYS A 125 12.65 -5.94 11.22
CA LYS A 125 13.04 -7.04 12.12
C LYS A 125 14.56 -7.25 12.04
N GLY A 126 15.22 -7.09 13.18
CA GLY A 126 16.69 -7.21 13.27
C GLY A 126 17.45 -5.90 12.98
N GLU A 127 16.77 -4.83 12.65
CA GLU A 127 17.31 -3.47 12.70
C GLU A 127 17.16 -2.96 14.15
N ASP A 128 18.25 -2.84 14.88
CA ASP A 128 18.27 -2.31 16.26
C ASP A 128 18.04 -0.79 16.22
N GLY A 129 16.80 -0.36 16.07
CA GLY A 129 16.50 1.05 15.88
C GLY A 129 15.16 1.53 16.45
N PRO A 130 14.99 2.85 16.62
CA PRO A 130 13.78 3.45 17.18
C PRO A 130 12.55 3.21 16.29
N ALA A 131 12.71 3.00 15.00
CA ALA A 131 11.62 2.78 14.06
C ALA A 131 10.88 1.47 14.35
N PHE A 132 11.61 0.36 14.56
CA PHE A 132 10.97 -0.92 14.89
C PHE A 132 10.28 -0.88 16.24
N ALA A 133 10.92 -0.25 17.24
CA ALA A 133 10.29 -0.06 18.55
C ALA A 133 9.02 0.80 18.47
N ALA A 134 9.02 1.86 17.65
CA ALA A 134 7.87 2.74 17.47
C ALA A 134 6.68 1.99 16.86
N ILE A 135 6.89 1.22 15.78
CA ILE A 135 5.80 0.49 15.12
C ILE A 135 5.31 -0.71 15.96
N CYS A 136 6.19 -1.40 16.69
CA CYS A 136 5.79 -2.42 17.65
C CYS A 136 4.94 -1.82 18.77
N GLY A 137 5.35 -0.68 19.33
CA GLY A 137 4.59 0.02 20.35
C GLY A 137 3.22 0.47 19.88
N LEU A 138 3.12 0.98 18.65
CA LEU A 138 1.83 1.35 18.04
C LEU A 138 0.92 0.13 17.89
N ARG A 139 1.42 -0.99 17.34
CA ARG A 139 0.68 -2.25 17.20
C ARG A 139 0.17 -2.75 18.56
N ASP A 140 1.03 -2.76 19.57
CA ASP A 140 0.70 -3.35 20.86
C ASP A 140 -0.38 -2.51 21.58
N ARG A 141 -0.29 -1.17 21.55
CA ARG A 141 -1.35 -0.29 22.08
C ARG A 141 -2.64 -0.40 21.28
N TRP A 142 -2.55 -0.47 19.94
CA TRP A 142 -3.72 -0.70 19.09
C TRP A 142 -4.46 -1.99 19.52
N ARG A 143 -3.72 -3.08 19.74
CA ARG A 143 -4.28 -4.36 20.19
C ARG A 143 -4.90 -4.28 21.60
N GLU A 144 -4.30 -3.51 22.49
CA GLU A 144 -4.86 -3.25 23.83
C GLU A 144 -6.20 -2.52 23.73
N TYR A 145 -6.27 -1.45 22.96
CA TYR A 145 -7.52 -0.71 22.71
C TYR A 145 -8.60 -1.60 22.09
N VAL A 146 -8.27 -2.33 21.05
CA VAL A 146 -9.23 -3.20 20.36
C VAL A 146 -9.77 -4.31 21.30
N ARG A 147 -8.92 -4.94 22.12
CA ARG A 147 -9.37 -5.91 23.12
C ARG A 147 -10.29 -5.30 24.18
N ALA A 148 -10.10 -4.04 24.51
CA ALA A 148 -10.97 -3.29 25.42
C ALA A 148 -12.26 -2.76 24.74
N GLY A 149 -12.41 -2.93 23.43
CA GLY A 149 -13.54 -2.38 22.67
C GLY A 149 -13.39 -0.92 22.26
N HIS A 150 -12.23 -0.32 22.50
CA HIS A 150 -11.91 1.10 22.27
C HIS A 150 -11.39 1.31 20.84
N TRP A 151 -12.23 1.03 19.86
CA TRP A 151 -11.85 1.13 18.43
C TRP A 151 -11.55 2.54 17.97
N TYR A 152 -12.19 3.54 18.56
CA TYR A 152 -11.94 4.94 18.25
C TYR A 152 -10.50 5.32 18.62
N GLU A 153 -10.09 5.04 19.84
CA GLU A 153 -8.76 5.34 20.37
C GLU A 153 -7.67 4.57 19.61
N ALA A 154 -7.95 3.32 19.25
CA ALA A 154 -7.04 2.51 18.43
C ALA A 154 -6.74 3.16 17.08
N PHE A 155 -7.76 3.66 16.39
CA PHE A 155 -7.58 4.28 15.09
C PHE A 155 -7.24 5.77 15.17
N GLU A 156 -7.58 6.48 16.22
CA GLU A 156 -7.08 7.82 16.48
C GLU A 156 -5.55 7.78 16.61
N GLU A 157 -5.00 6.89 17.42
CA GLU A 157 -3.55 6.75 17.57
C GLU A 157 -2.89 6.31 16.26
N PHE A 158 -3.46 5.36 15.54
CA PHE A 158 -2.94 4.88 14.26
C PHE A 158 -2.90 5.98 13.20
N VAL A 159 -4.02 6.69 13.01
CA VAL A 159 -4.11 7.75 11.99
C VAL A 159 -3.24 8.94 12.37
N ASP A 160 -3.22 9.31 13.64
CA ASP A 160 -2.43 10.42 14.16
C ASP A 160 -0.92 10.14 14.12
N PHE A 161 -0.50 8.88 14.26
CA PHE A 161 0.89 8.47 14.09
C PHE A 161 1.43 8.84 12.70
N TYR A 162 0.65 8.58 11.65
CA TYR A 162 1.05 8.85 10.27
C TYR A 162 0.77 10.29 9.80
N ASN A 163 -0.19 10.98 10.40
CA ASN A 163 -0.70 12.25 9.88
C ASN A 163 -0.59 13.43 10.86
N GLY A 164 -0.02 13.18 12.03
CA GLY A 164 0.11 14.14 13.10
C GLY A 164 -1.13 14.23 14.02
N PRO A 165 -0.94 14.76 15.22
CA PRO A 165 -1.96 14.77 16.27
C PRO A 165 -3.29 15.40 15.84
N GLY A 166 -4.41 14.78 16.22
CA GLY A 166 -5.77 15.23 15.96
C GLY A 166 -6.23 15.03 14.51
N SER A 167 -5.46 14.35 13.67
CA SER A 167 -5.82 14.11 12.28
C SER A 167 -7.09 13.28 12.15
N PHE A 168 -7.24 12.23 12.95
CA PHE A 168 -8.45 11.42 12.97
C PHE A 168 -9.67 12.16 13.48
N ALA A 169 -9.50 12.93 14.55
CA ALA A 169 -10.57 13.72 15.14
C ALA A 169 -11.16 14.78 14.18
N ARG A 170 -10.35 15.30 13.25
CA ARG A 170 -10.79 16.26 12.22
C ARG A 170 -11.67 15.66 11.13
N TRP A 171 -11.75 14.35 11.01
CA TRP A 171 -12.67 13.75 10.02
C TRP A 171 -14.12 13.99 10.41
N PRO A 172 -15.04 14.14 9.44
CA PRO A 172 -16.47 14.18 9.73
C PRO A 172 -16.91 12.95 10.50
N ALA A 173 -17.80 13.11 11.51
CA ALA A 173 -18.23 12.02 12.40
C ALA A 173 -18.75 10.80 11.62
N ALA A 174 -19.64 11.02 10.65
CA ALA A 174 -20.19 9.95 9.82
C ALA A 174 -19.12 9.18 9.03
N ARG A 175 -18.04 9.87 8.58
CA ARG A 175 -16.91 9.21 7.92
C ARG A 175 -16.13 8.35 8.90
N ARG A 176 -15.89 8.84 10.14
CA ARG A 176 -15.18 8.06 11.16
C ARG A 176 -15.96 6.81 11.53
N GLU A 177 -17.27 6.91 11.74
CA GLU A 177 -18.14 5.78 12.07
C GLU A 177 -18.11 4.72 10.97
N ALA A 178 -18.35 5.10 9.72
CA ALA A 178 -18.29 4.19 8.58
C ALA A 178 -16.92 3.52 8.43
N PHE A 179 -15.84 4.27 8.70
CA PHE A 179 -14.48 3.75 8.69
C PHE A 179 -14.27 2.72 9.82
N LEU A 180 -14.68 3.03 11.05
CA LEU A 180 -14.52 2.12 12.19
C LEU A 180 -15.34 0.83 12.01
N ASP A 181 -16.53 0.90 11.42
CA ASP A 181 -17.33 -0.29 11.10
C ASP A 181 -16.65 -1.18 10.08
N ASP A 182 -16.06 -0.59 9.02
CA ASP A 182 -15.28 -1.32 8.03
C ASP A 182 -14.03 -1.97 8.68
N GLN A 183 -13.32 -1.26 9.56
CA GLN A 183 -12.13 -1.79 10.24
C GLN A 183 -12.47 -2.91 11.24
N ARG A 184 -13.58 -2.81 11.97
CA ARG A 184 -14.06 -3.90 12.84
C ARG A 184 -14.32 -5.18 12.03
N ALA A 185 -14.89 -5.05 10.85
CA ALA A 185 -15.12 -6.19 9.96
C ALA A 185 -13.84 -6.83 9.43
N ARG A 186 -12.73 -6.09 9.32
CA ARG A 186 -11.43 -6.59 8.85
C ARG A 186 -10.63 -7.30 9.93
N GLY A 187 -10.79 -6.89 11.19
CA GLY A 187 -10.04 -7.42 12.32
C GLY A 187 -8.57 -6.98 12.39
N ASP A 188 -7.78 -7.77 13.09
CA ASP A 188 -6.33 -7.55 13.26
C ASP A 188 -5.57 -8.07 12.05
N LEU A 189 -4.93 -7.16 11.31
CA LEU A 189 -4.13 -7.46 10.12
C LEU A 189 -2.63 -7.16 10.33
N TRP A 190 -2.21 -6.76 11.53
CA TRP A 190 -0.83 -6.40 11.80
C TRP A 190 0.18 -7.48 11.43
N ASP A 191 -0.14 -8.75 11.76
CA ASP A 191 0.77 -9.86 11.51
C ASP A 191 1.01 -10.12 10.02
N VAL A 192 0.07 -9.74 9.15
CA VAL A 192 0.26 -9.83 7.69
C VAL A 192 1.49 -9.02 7.24
N LEU A 193 1.69 -7.84 7.84
CA LEU A 193 2.81 -6.95 7.51
C LEU A 193 4.07 -7.26 8.31
N PHE A 194 3.91 -7.62 9.58
CA PHE A 194 5.05 -7.99 10.42
C PHE A 194 5.68 -9.32 10.02
N ASP A 195 4.88 -10.29 9.58
CA ASP A 195 5.35 -11.61 9.16
C ASP A 195 5.45 -11.76 7.63
N ALA A 196 5.31 -10.65 6.93
CA ALA A 196 5.47 -10.60 5.48
C ALA A 196 6.84 -11.20 5.07
N PRO A 197 6.90 -12.02 4.01
CA PRO A 197 8.15 -12.59 3.52
C PRO A 197 8.95 -11.57 2.69
N ILE A 198 8.98 -10.31 3.13
CA ILE A 198 9.79 -9.25 2.54
C ILE A 198 11.05 -9.10 3.41
N THR A 199 12.19 -9.48 2.85
CA THR A 199 13.49 -9.51 3.51
C THR A 199 14.55 -8.87 2.61
N ALA A 200 15.72 -8.55 3.16
CA ALA A 200 16.87 -8.11 2.36
C ALA A 200 17.18 -9.11 1.23
N GLY A 201 17.06 -10.42 1.48
CA GLY A 201 17.29 -11.46 0.48
C GLY A 201 16.27 -11.45 -0.66
N THR A 202 14.97 -11.29 -0.34
CA THR A 202 13.93 -11.19 -1.38
C THR A 202 14.04 -9.89 -2.17
N LEU A 203 14.41 -8.76 -1.54
CA LEU A 203 14.66 -7.50 -2.23
C LEU A 203 15.84 -7.60 -3.21
N ALA A 204 16.90 -8.30 -2.85
CA ALA A 204 18.05 -8.51 -3.74
C ALA A 204 17.70 -9.31 -5.00
N SER A 205 16.58 -10.06 -5.02
CA SER A 205 16.09 -10.79 -6.21
C SER A 205 15.25 -9.92 -7.15
N VAL A 206 14.80 -8.75 -6.71
CA VAL A 206 14.02 -7.80 -7.53
C VAL A 206 14.93 -7.20 -8.60
N ALA A 207 14.64 -7.48 -9.86
CA ALA A 207 15.51 -7.12 -10.99
C ALA A 207 14.96 -5.95 -11.84
N MET A 208 13.65 -5.67 -11.77
CA MET A 208 13.05 -4.54 -12.48
C MET A 208 13.35 -3.21 -11.77
N PRO A 209 13.23 -2.06 -12.47
CA PRO A 209 13.34 -0.75 -11.85
C PRO A 209 12.34 -0.58 -10.70
N VAL A 210 12.80 -0.07 -9.56
CA VAL A 210 11.97 0.26 -8.40
C VAL A 210 12.13 1.74 -8.06
N HIS A 211 11.04 2.44 -7.95
CA HIS A 211 11.01 3.83 -7.50
C HIS A 211 10.46 3.90 -6.07
N VAL A 212 11.29 4.33 -5.13
CA VAL A 212 10.93 4.56 -3.73
C VAL A 212 10.55 6.03 -3.56
N VAL A 213 9.31 6.29 -3.13
CA VAL A 213 8.78 7.65 -2.97
C VAL A 213 8.42 7.89 -1.51
N GLU A 214 8.91 8.98 -0.96
CA GLU A 214 8.68 9.41 0.42
C GLU A 214 8.15 10.84 0.48
N GLY A 215 7.42 11.18 1.53
CA GLY A 215 7.09 12.56 1.84
C GLY A 215 8.19 13.22 2.69
N ALA A 216 8.41 14.51 2.55
CA ALA A 216 9.36 15.24 3.39
C ALA A 216 9.02 15.17 4.89
N ALA A 217 7.71 14.98 5.23
CA ALA A 217 7.21 14.78 6.57
C ALA A 217 6.92 13.30 6.92
N ALA A 218 7.55 12.34 6.20
CA ALA A 218 7.47 10.91 6.47
C ALA A 218 7.81 10.59 7.94
N THR A 219 7.19 9.54 8.49
CA THR A 219 7.49 9.09 9.86
C THR A 219 8.90 8.49 9.97
N VAL A 220 9.36 8.29 11.19
CA VAL A 220 10.62 7.57 11.43
C VAL A 220 10.57 6.14 10.89
N VAL A 221 9.37 5.53 10.86
CA VAL A 221 9.15 4.17 10.35
C VAL A 221 9.26 4.15 8.83
N ASP A 222 8.56 5.07 8.14
CA ASP A 222 8.60 5.16 6.68
C ASP A 222 10.03 5.40 6.18
N ARG A 223 10.75 6.35 6.79
CA ARG A 223 12.16 6.62 6.44
C ARG A 223 13.06 5.41 6.64
N ALA A 224 12.92 4.72 7.77
CA ALA A 224 13.74 3.53 8.04
C ALA A 224 13.47 2.41 7.02
N ILE A 225 12.21 2.20 6.64
CA ILE A 225 11.86 1.24 5.58
C ILE A 225 12.47 1.67 4.24
N GLY A 226 12.34 2.94 3.87
CA GLY A 226 12.95 3.50 2.65
C GLY A 226 14.45 3.29 2.60
N GLU A 227 15.16 3.56 3.70
CA GLU A 227 16.61 3.30 3.80
C GLU A 227 16.95 1.82 3.60
N VAL A 228 16.17 0.89 4.18
CA VAL A 228 16.39 -0.55 3.98
C VAL A 228 16.14 -0.93 2.52
N LEU A 229 15.10 -0.39 1.88
CA LEU A 229 14.82 -0.62 0.46
C LEU A 229 15.98 -0.14 -0.43
N LEU A 230 16.45 1.09 -0.22
CA LEU A 230 17.52 1.69 -1.03
C LEU A 230 18.86 0.96 -0.86
N ARG A 231 19.13 0.37 0.30
CA ARG A 231 20.34 -0.43 0.55
C ARG A 231 20.30 -1.81 -0.13
N ASN A 232 19.13 -2.39 -0.33
CA ASN A 232 18.99 -3.80 -0.74
C ASN A 232 18.44 -4.00 -2.15
N LEU A 233 17.76 -3.02 -2.74
CA LEU A 233 17.31 -3.08 -4.12
C LEU A 233 18.45 -2.73 -5.09
N ARG A 234 18.56 -3.50 -6.18
CA ARG A 234 19.66 -3.32 -7.16
C ARG A 234 19.45 -2.14 -8.09
N CYS A 235 18.21 -1.85 -8.44
CA CYS A 235 17.81 -0.83 -9.41
C CYS A 235 16.76 0.08 -8.76
N ALA A 236 17.14 0.76 -7.67
CA ALA A 236 16.27 1.67 -6.95
C ALA A 236 16.57 3.14 -7.30
N GLU A 237 15.52 3.91 -7.53
CA GLU A 237 15.53 5.36 -7.56
C GLU A 237 14.74 5.89 -6.37
N HIS A 238 15.10 7.08 -5.88
CA HIS A 238 14.46 7.69 -4.70
C HIS A 238 13.98 9.09 -5.03
N SER A 239 12.78 9.42 -4.57
CA SER A 239 12.24 10.78 -4.63
C SER A 239 11.56 11.16 -3.33
N VAL A 240 11.69 12.43 -2.96
CA VAL A 240 10.99 13.04 -1.84
C VAL A 240 9.97 14.04 -2.38
N VAL A 241 8.73 13.94 -1.92
CA VAL A 241 7.66 14.90 -2.22
C VAL A 241 7.66 15.98 -1.14
N GLU A 242 8.06 17.19 -1.51
CA GLU A 242 8.18 18.31 -0.58
C GLU A 242 6.83 18.68 0.08
N GLY A 243 6.87 18.89 1.39
CA GLY A 243 5.70 19.25 2.19
C GLY A 243 4.71 18.09 2.44
N ALA A 244 4.89 16.95 1.79
CA ALA A 244 3.99 15.82 1.93
C ALA A 244 4.31 14.98 3.18
N GLY A 245 3.25 14.45 3.80
CA GLY A 245 3.29 13.34 4.76
C GLY A 245 2.68 12.09 4.13
N HIS A 246 2.38 11.09 4.97
CA HIS A 246 1.96 9.77 4.53
C HIS A 246 0.79 9.79 3.52
N MET A 247 -0.24 10.62 3.74
CA MET A 247 -1.41 10.67 2.86
C MET A 247 -1.19 11.48 1.57
N MET A 248 0.04 11.50 1.03
CA MET A 248 0.38 12.25 -0.18
C MET A 248 -0.48 11.94 -1.42
N PRO A 249 -1.02 10.74 -1.65
CA PRO A 249 -1.95 10.51 -2.76
C PRO A 249 -3.21 11.38 -2.71
N LEU A 250 -3.60 11.82 -1.50
CA LEU A 250 -4.77 12.68 -1.27
C LEU A 250 -4.40 14.16 -1.09
N THR A 251 -3.23 14.45 -0.52
CA THR A 251 -2.85 15.82 -0.13
C THR A 251 -1.93 16.50 -1.14
N HIS A 252 -1.14 15.71 -1.89
CA HIS A 252 -0.13 16.18 -2.85
C HIS A 252 -0.22 15.40 -4.17
N ALA A 253 -1.44 15.08 -4.61
CA ALA A 253 -1.68 14.24 -5.79
C ALA A 253 -1.00 14.75 -7.06
N ALA A 254 -0.91 16.06 -7.25
CA ALA A 254 -0.29 16.66 -8.44
C ALA A 254 1.24 16.46 -8.45
N GLU A 255 1.90 16.71 -7.32
CA GLU A 255 3.36 16.52 -7.17
C GLU A 255 3.71 15.04 -7.29
N LEU A 256 2.95 14.20 -6.57
CA LEU A 256 3.12 12.75 -6.62
C LEU A 256 2.94 12.20 -8.04
N THR A 257 1.88 12.61 -8.75
CA THR A 257 1.65 12.17 -10.13
C THR A 257 2.81 12.56 -11.04
N ARG A 258 3.31 13.82 -10.96
CA ARG A 258 4.47 14.25 -11.74
C ARG A 258 5.72 13.42 -11.43
N THR A 259 5.93 13.12 -10.15
CA THR A 259 7.05 12.28 -9.68
C THR A 259 6.95 10.88 -10.26
N LEU A 260 5.78 10.23 -10.15
CA LEU A 260 5.57 8.88 -10.66
C LEU A 260 5.72 8.78 -12.18
N VAL A 261 5.14 9.73 -12.92
CA VAL A 261 5.19 9.74 -14.40
C VAL A 261 6.62 9.89 -14.94
N ARG A 262 7.49 10.66 -14.27
CA ARG A 262 8.89 10.84 -14.69
C ARG A 262 9.72 9.57 -14.63
N HIS A 263 9.35 8.64 -13.78
CA HIS A 263 10.06 7.39 -13.50
C HIS A 263 9.40 6.17 -14.16
N LEU A 264 8.37 6.38 -14.99
CA LEU A 264 7.90 5.33 -15.87
C LEU A 264 8.94 5.16 -17.00
N PRO A 265 9.45 3.92 -17.22
CA PRO A 265 10.39 3.66 -18.29
C PRO A 265 9.78 3.81 -19.69
#